data_63893e387efbc4ce2c6fe6ac7721cd33
#
_entry.id   63893e387efbc4ce2c6fe6ac7721cd33
#
_cell.length_a   1.000
_cell.length_b   1.000
_cell.length_c   1.000
_cell.angle_alpha   90.00
_cell.angle_beta   90.00
_cell.angle_gamma   90.00
#
_symmetry.space_group_name_H-M   'P 1'
#
loop_
_entity.id
_entity.type
_entity.pdbx_description
1 polymer ?
#
loop_
_entity_poly.entity_id
_entity_poly.type
_entity_poly.pdbx_seq_one_letter_code
_entity_poly.pdbx_strand_id
1 'polypeptide(L)'
;MLSFKSLLQNPVIKKSLSLFSTDVLVRGANFLLIPVFLHLMTKNDFGVYGYLYNFAMTCSLILNLGYHSALPKLYIETSENRKDNASMLFTLSISLFGFLAFMFALFYITDADYAFFNIVNNSEDVQFDYRSYRPYLFIALASMIFSNFLTYYFISAKKIKNIQAFNLIRMFVCNIAVITVLYLSKDTDKVLLRLSITYVTEFLLCCVFARSFIKEIWCKYRKDYMLRALKIGLPLSFVGLVNSVVNFGDKQFIMLYCGSEAMGAYNLASLLATIPLIVFQSFNFVWLPNFLGEKNLQTLKKKNDRNAKIILSVLLLLSIFIWFGSYLLLQWNIFPRNYGEITSYLPMLLLSQVFAALILYYFNYFTYFEKTHIPMVISVCGAFAGYLLYSLSAEKFGAIGISTSIAVINIAITLLYIIFSNHYIDKRIKATA
;
A
#
# COMPACT_ATOMS: atom_id res chain seq x y z
N MET A 1 35.12 -2.67 8.38
CA MET A 1 34.09 -3.47 7.68
C MET A 1 33.45 -4.43 8.68
N LEU A 2 32.24 -4.17 9.14
CA LEU A 2 31.50 -5.13 9.93
C LEU A 2 31.21 -6.35 9.03
N SER A 3 31.68 -7.53 9.44
CA SER A 3 31.42 -8.77 8.69
C SER A 3 29.92 -9.00 8.58
N PHE A 4 29.42 -9.45 7.42
CA PHE A 4 28.01 -9.83 7.21
C PHE A 4 27.53 -10.80 8.29
N LYS A 5 28.41 -11.65 8.81
CA LYS A 5 28.14 -12.53 9.96
C LYS A 5 27.85 -11.78 11.26
N SER A 6 28.53 -10.68 11.55
CA SER A 6 28.31 -9.90 12.78
C SER A 6 27.01 -9.07 12.71
N LEU A 7 26.61 -8.66 11.49
CA LEU A 7 25.30 -8.02 11.27
C LEU A 7 24.14 -9.01 11.51
N LEU A 8 24.27 -10.25 11.06
CA LEU A 8 23.26 -11.29 11.27
C LEU A 8 23.14 -11.76 12.72
N GLN A 9 24.15 -11.53 13.55
CA GLN A 9 24.13 -11.86 14.98
C GLN A 9 23.42 -10.79 15.82
N ASN A 10 23.18 -9.58 15.27
CA ASN A 10 22.44 -8.55 15.97
C ASN A 10 20.96 -8.96 16.10
N PRO A 11 20.42 -9.08 17.34
CA PRO A 11 19.05 -9.55 17.56
C PRO A 11 17.98 -8.65 16.91
N VAL A 12 18.25 -7.36 16.76
CA VAL A 12 17.36 -6.41 16.09
C VAL A 12 17.31 -6.73 14.60
N ILE A 13 18.47 -6.92 13.97
CA ILE A 13 18.56 -7.24 12.53
C ILE A 13 17.94 -8.61 12.26
N LYS A 14 18.18 -9.62 13.10
CA LYS A 14 17.58 -10.94 12.97
C LYS A 14 16.04 -10.88 13.05
N LYS A 15 15.49 -10.10 13.98
CA LYS A 15 14.04 -9.90 14.12
C LYS A 15 13.45 -9.18 12.92
N SER A 16 14.12 -8.15 12.44
CA SER A 16 13.68 -7.39 11.26
C SER A 16 13.72 -8.22 9.98
N LEU A 17 14.79 -9.02 9.78
CA LEU A 17 14.88 -9.99 8.68
C LEU A 17 13.78 -11.06 8.74
N SER A 18 13.44 -11.52 9.93
CA SER A 18 12.37 -12.49 10.13
C SER A 18 10.98 -11.91 9.78
N LEU A 19 10.69 -10.67 10.16
CA LEU A 19 9.46 -9.97 9.75
C LEU A 19 9.41 -9.79 8.24
N PHE A 20 10.52 -9.35 7.68
CA PHE A 20 10.66 -9.15 6.24
C PHE A 20 10.45 -10.45 5.46
N SER A 21 11.08 -11.56 5.88
CA SER A 21 10.90 -12.85 5.21
C SER A 21 9.44 -13.34 5.26
N THR A 22 8.73 -13.07 6.37
CA THR A 22 7.29 -13.34 6.47
C THR A 22 6.47 -12.49 5.49
N ASP A 23 6.77 -11.20 5.37
CA ASP A 23 6.07 -10.31 4.45
C ASP A 23 6.28 -10.72 2.99
N VAL A 24 7.51 -11.06 2.61
CA VAL A 24 7.83 -11.60 1.27
C VAL A 24 7.10 -12.91 1.00
N LEU A 25 7.04 -13.81 1.99
CA LEU A 25 6.34 -15.08 1.85
C LEU A 25 4.83 -14.87 1.66
N VAL A 26 4.21 -13.99 2.46
CA VAL A 26 2.79 -13.65 2.34
C VAL A 26 2.47 -13.03 0.98
N ARG A 27 3.27 -12.08 0.52
CA ARG A 27 3.10 -11.47 -0.80
C ARG A 27 3.31 -12.48 -1.92
N GLY A 28 4.36 -13.29 -1.85
CA GLY A 28 4.65 -14.34 -2.82
C GLY A 28 3.51 -15.37 -2.93
N ALA A 29 2.97 -15.81 -1.78
CA ALA A 29 1.83 -16.71 -1.77
C ALA A 29 0.57 -16.09 -2.39
N ASN A 30 0.30 -14.81 -2.13
CA ASN A 30 -0.81 -14.10 -2.77
C ASN A 30 -0.63 -14.03 -4.31
N PHE A 31 0.60 -13.84 -4.82
CA PHE A 31 0.87 -13.91 -6.26
C PHE A 31 0.60 -15.29 -6.85
N LEU A 32 0.97 -16.37 -6.14
CA LEU A 32 0.69 -17.73 -6.58
C LEU A 32 -0.82 -18.05 -6.62
N LEU A 33 -1.64 -17.36 -5.84
CA LEU A 33 -3.09 -17.53 -5.82
C LEU A 33 -3.82 -16.71 -6.90
N ILE A 34 -3.17 -15.76 -7.56
CA ILE A 34 -3.78 -14.96 -8.62
C ILE A 34 -4.42 -15.82 -9.70
N PRO A 35 -3.74 -16.84 -10.30
CA PRO A 35 -4.36 -17.68 -11.31
C PRO A 35 -5.65 -18.36 -10.85
N VAL A 36 -5.72 -18.78 -9.59
CA VAL A 36 -6.92 -19.39 -9.02
C VAL A 36 -8.10 -18.42 -9.06
N PHE A 37 -7.87 -17.18 -8.64
CA PHE A 37 -8.92 -16.15 -8.68
C PHE A 37 -9.34 -15.79 -10.11
N LEU A 38 -8.39 -15.76 -11.06
CA LEU A 38 -8.69 -15.48 -12.46
C LEU A 38 -9.56 -16.56 -13.12
N HIS A 39 -9.49 -17.83 -12.64
CA HIS A 39 -10.33 -18.91 -13.11
C HIS A 39 -11.68 -18.99 -12.39
N LEU A 40 -11.74 -18.51 -11.13
CA LEU A 40 -12.98 -18.55 -10.35
C LEU A 40 -13.89 -17.34 -10.61
N MET A 41 -13.33 -16.22 -11.06
CA MET A 41 -14.04 -14.96 -11.32
C MET A 41 -14.00 -14.61 -12.80
N THR A 42 -15.03 -13.92 -13.31
CA THR A 42 -14.95 -13.34 -14.64
C THR A 42 -13.96 -12.17 -14.68
N LYS A 43 -13.51 -11.77 -15.86
CA LYS A 43 -12.64 -10.59 -16.03
C LYS A 43 -13.30 -9.32 -15.49
N ASN A 44 -14.60 -9.19 -15.72
CA ASN A 44 -15.43 -8.11 -15.18
C ASN A 44 -15.44 -8.10 -13.64
N ASP A 45 -15.76 -9.25 -13.01
CA ASP A 45 -15.80 -9.35 -11.55
C ASP A 45 -14.45 -9.04 -10.91
N PHE A 46 -13.35 -9.53 -11.53
CA PHE A 46 -12.00 -9.25 -11.06
C PHE A 46 -11.65 -7.76 -11.16
N GLY A 47 -12.18 -7.06 -12.18
CA GLY A 47 -12.05 -5.62 -12.36
C GLY A 47 -12.82 -4.83 -11.31
N VAL A 48 -14.10 -5.13 -11.14
CA VAL A 48 -14.96 -4.48 -10.13
C VAL A 48 -14.38 -4.69 -8.71
N TYR A 49 -13.99 -5.93 -8.39
CA TYR A 49 -13.35 -6.23 -7.10
C TYR A 49 -12.07 -5.41 -6.90
N GLY A 50 -11.19 -5.38 -7.91
CA GLY A 50 -9.94 -4.62 -7.84
C GLY A 50 -10.17 -3.13 -7.66
N TYR A 51 -11.17 -2.58 -8.33
CA TYR A 51 -11.59 -1.19 -8.18
C TYR A 51 -12.08 -0.88 -6.76
N LEU A 52 -13.06 -1.65 -6.27
CA LEU A 52 -13.63 -1.49 -4.93
C LEU A 52 -12.59 -1.68 -3.81
N TYR A 53 -11.68 -2.64 -4.00
CA TYR A 53 -10.55 -2.84 -3.08
C TYR A 53 -9.65 -1.61 -2.98
N ASN A 54 -9.23 -1.04 -4.12
CA ASN A 54 -8.37 0.15 -4.14
C ASN A 54 -9.11 1.39 -3.62
N PHE A 55 -10.40 1.52 -3.90
CA PHE A 55 -11.26 2.56 -3.33
C PHE A 55 -11.31 2.46 -1.80
N ALA A 56 -11.64 1.28 -1.27
CA ALA A 56 -11.67 1.03 0.18
C ALA A 56 -10.29 1.27 0.82
N MET A 57 -9.20 0.84 0.18
CA MET A 57 -7.85 1.08 0.67
C MET A 57 -7.53 2.58 0.79
N THR A 58 -7.91 3.38 -0.21
CA THR A 58 -7.74 4.83 -0.20
C THR A 58 -8.58 5.49 0.89
N CYS A 59 -9.86 5.12 1.01
CA CYS A 59 -10.75 5.61 2.07
C CYS A 59 -10.25 5.22 3.48
N SER A 60 -9.66 4.04 3.64
CA SER A 60 -9.14 3.58 4.93
C SER A 60 -8.03 4.47 5.48
N LEU A 61 -7.22 5.10 4.62
CA LEU A 61 -6.17 6.03 5.03
C LEU A 61 -6.73 7.34 5.58
N ILE A 62 -7.88 7.79 5.02
CA ILE A 62 -8.60 8.97 5.53
C ILE A 62 -9.21 8.67 6.89
N LEU A 63 -9.97 7.56 6.96
CA LEU A 63 -10.76 7.21 8.14
C LEU A 63 -9.92 6.71 9.32
N ASN A 64 -8.67 6.34 9.09
CA ASN A 64 -7.74 5.91 10.16
C ASN A 64 -7.22 7.08 11.02
N LEU A 65 -7.51 8.34 10.66
CA LEU A 65 -7.08 9.54 11.40
C LEU A 65 -5.56 9.60 11.70
N GLY A 66 -4.76 8.79 11.03
CA GLY A 66 -3.31 8.70 11.26
C GLY A 66 -2.89 8.05 12.58
N TYR A 67 -3.78 7.43 13.29
CA TYR A 67 -3.47 6.80 14.58
C TYR A 67 -2.40 5.71 14.47
N HIS A 68 -2.35 5.00 13.34
CA HIS A 68 -1.29 4.04 13.05
C HIS A 68 0.12 4.67 13.08
N SER A 69 0.26 5.92 12.65
CA SER A 69 1.54 6.64 12.65
C SER A 69 1.89 7.24 14.02
N ALA A 70 0.88 7.62 14.80
CA ALA A 70 1.06 8.19 16.13
C ALA A 70 1.32 7.12 17.22
N LEU A 71 0.73 5.93 17.06
CA LEU A 71 0.76 4.86 18.05
C LEU A 71 2.18 4.45 18.50
N PRO A 72 3.16 4.22 17.60
CA PRO A 72 4.49 3.80 18.02
C PRO A 72 5.18 4.81 18.93
N LYS A 73 5.05 6.10 18.63
CA LYS A 73 5.64 7.18 19.44
C LYS A 73 4.99 7.25 20.81
N LEU A 74 3.66 7.32 20.86
CA LEU A 74 2.91 7.41 22.12
C LEU A 74 3.10 6.17 22.99
N TYR A 75 3.20 4.99 22.38
CA TYR A 75 3.45 3.74 23.08
C TYR A 75 4.81 3.74 23.79
N ILE A 76 5.87 4.20 23.13
CA ILE A 76 7.21 4.30 23.71
C ILE A 76 7.20 5.27 24.89
N GLU A 77 6.57 6.45 24.74
CA GLU A 77 6.49 7.47 25.78
C GLU A 77 5.72 7.01 27.03
N THR A 78 4.71 6.15 26.85
CA THR A 78 3.89 5.66 27.97
C THR A 78 4.31 4.28 28.48
N SER A 79 5.28 3.62 27.86
CA SER A 79 5.67 2.23 28.14
C SER A 79 6.18 1.99 29.57
N GLU A 80 6.73 3.00 30.21
CA GLU A 80 7.25 2.91 31.59
C GLU A 80 6.11 2.82 32.62
N ASN A 81 4.95 3.43 32.36
CA ASN A 81 3.78 3.39 33.23
C ASN A 81 2.66 2.57 32.60
N ARG A 82 2.44 1.36 33.12
CA ARG A 82 1.41 0.44 32.62
C ARG A 82 -0.01 1.04 32.58
N LYS A 83 -0.37 1.89 33.59
CA LYS A 83 -1.70 2.53 33.62
C LYS A 83 -1.85 3.60 32.55
N ASP A 84 -0.81 4.40 32.32
CA ASP A 84 -0.80 5.43 31.29
C ASP A 84 -0.83 4.81 29.90
N ASN A 85 -0.07 3.73 29.69
CA ASN A 85 -0.08 2.98 28.44
C ASN A 85 -1.47 2.37 28.17
N ALA A 86 -2.09 1.73 29.16
CA ALA A 86 -3.45 1.19 29.05
C ALA A 86 -4.47 2.30 28.74
N SER A 87 -4.38 3.45 29.41
CA SER A 87 -5.26 4.62 29.17
C SER A 87 -5.07 5.19 27.76
N MET A 88 -3.83 5.27 27.28
CA MET A 88 -3.52 5.71 25.92
C MET A 88 -4.12 4.74 24.88
N LEU A 89 -3.87 3.44 25.00
CA LEU A 89 -4.40 2.42 24.09
C LEU A 89 -5.94 2.40 24.09
N PHE A 90 -6.57 2.47 25.26
CA PHE A 90 -8.03 2.57 25.40
C PHE A 90 -8.59 3.80 24.71
N THR A 91 -7.98 4.98 24.95
CA THR A 91 -8.41 6.24 24.35
C THR A 91 -8.32 6.20 22.83
N LEU A 92 -7.20 5.72 22.27
CA LEU A 92 -7.02 5.62 20.83
C LEU A 92 -8.01 4.64 20.20
N SER A 93 -8.24 3.49 20.83
CA SER A 93 -9.19 2.49 20.32
C SER A 93 -10.61 3.02 20.33
N ILE A 94 -11.09 3.54 21.46
CA ILE A 94 -12.45 4.06 21.58
C ILE A 94 -12.70 5.26 20.64
N SER A 95 -11.73 6.17 20.54
CA SER A 95 -11.88 7.32 19.65
C SER A 95 -11.87 6.93 18.18
N LEU A 96 -11.05 5.95 17.77
CA LEU A 96 -11.00 5.46 16.40
C LEU A 96 -12.27 4.70 16.03
N PHE A 97 -12.65 3.69 16.82
CA PHE A 97 -13.82 2.86 16.52
C PHE A 97 -15.13 3.62 16.71
N GLY A 98 -15.18 4.55 17.69
CA GLY A 98 -16.31 5.46 17.88
C GLY A 98 -16.47 6.42 16.70
N PHE A 99 -15.36 6.97 16.17
CA PHE A 99 -15.36 7.79 14.97
C PHE A 99 -15.83 6.98 13.74
N LEU A 100 -15.34 5.77 13.56
CA LEU A 100 -15.76 4.90 12.45
C LEU A 100 -17.24 4.57 12.52
N ALA A 101 -17.75 4.18 13.70
CA ALA A 101 -19.17 3.90 13.90
C ALA A 101 -20.04 5.14 13.60
N PHE A 102 -19.59 6.32 14.07
CA PHE A 102 -20.25 7.59 13.77
C PHE A 102 -20.27 7.88 12.26
N MET A 103 -19.12 7.74 11.58
CA MET A 103 -19.03 8.00 10.13
C MET A 103 -19.88 7.02 9.32
N PHE A 104 -19.90 5.74 9.68
CA PHE A 104 -20.72 4.75 8.97
C PHE A 104 -22.21 5.01 9.19
N ALA A 105 -22.63 5.36 10.41
CA ALA A 105 -24.00 5.77 10.69
C ALA A 105 -24.39 7.03 9.91
N LEU A 106 -23.50 8.04 9.89
CA LEU A 106 -23.70 9.28 9.14
C LEU A 106 -23.86 8.98 7.64
N PHE A 107 -22.95 8.21 7.06
CA PHE A 107 -23.00 7.82 5.65
C PHE A 107 -24.28 7.05 5.32
N TYR A 108 -24.67 6.13 6.20
CA TYR A 108 -25.90 5.34 5.99
C TYR A 108 -27.17 6.19 6.02
N ILE A 109 -27.22 7.20 6.91
CA ILE A 109 -28.38 8.09 7.08
C ILE A 109 -28.46 9.15 5.97
N THR A 110 -27.30 9.71 5.59
CA THR A 110 -27.24 10.87 4.66
C THR A 110 -27.00 10.50 3.21
N ASP A 111 -26.67 9.23 2.92
CA ASP A 111 -26.18 8.79 1.60
C ASP A 111 -24.97 9.61 1.08
N ALA A 112 -24.23 10.27 1.96
CA ALA A 112 -23.11 11.13 1.58
C ALA A 112 -21.95 10.35 0.92
N ASP A 113 -21.75 9.10 1.30
CA ASP A 113 -20.79 8.20 0.65
C ASP A 113 -21.21 7.85 -0.79
N TYR A 114 -22.51 7.65 -1.03
CA TYR A 114 -23.05 7.44 -2.36
C TYR A 114 -22.93 8.70 -3.23
N ALA A 115 -23.24 9.87 -2.66
CA ALA A 115 -23.05 11.14 -3.35
C ALA A 115 -21.57 11.36 -3.70
N PHE A 116 -20.66 11.10 -2.75
CA PHE A 116 -19.22 11.18 -2.99
C PHE A 116 -18.77 10.20 -4.09
N PHE A 117 -19.23 8.96 -4.02
CA PHE A 117 -18.91 7.94 -5.02
C PHE A 117 -19.37 8.38 -6.43
N ASN A 118 -20.58 8.93 -6.55
CA ASN A 118 -21.12 9.43 -7.80
C ASN A 118 -20.36 10.63 -8.37
N ILE A 119 -19.94 11.57 -7.50
CA ILE A 119 -19.10 12.71 -7.91
C ILE A 119 -17.75 12.23 -8.46
N VAL A 120 -17.16 11.24 -7.79
CA VAL A 120 -15.85 10.69 -8.18
C VAL A 120 -15.94 9.87 -9.46
N ASN A 121 -17.06 9.17 -9.71
CA ASN A 121 -17.16 8.14 -10.74
C ASN A 121 -18.14 8.48 -11.87
N ASN A 122 -18.75 9.67 -11.89
CA ASN A 122 -19.73 10.05 -12.89
C ASN A 122 -20.75 8.91 -13.16
N SER A 123 -21.73 8.76 -12.29
CA SER A 123 -22.54 7.54 -12.03
C SER A 123 -23.21 6.87 -13.23
N GLU A 124 -23.27 7.54 -14.39
CA GLU A 124 -23.87 6.98 -15.61
C GLU A 124 -22.94 5.99 -16.35
N ASP A 125 -21.62 6.08 -16.09
CA ASP A 125 -20.61 5.28 -16.80
C ASP A 125 -20.14 4.04 -16.02
N VAL A 126 -20.45 3.97 -14.71
CA VAL A 126 -20.00 2.84 -13.86
C VAL A 126 -21.02 1.70 -13.91
N GLN A 127 -20.58 0.55 -14.42
CA GLN A 127 -21.42 -0.63 -14.71
C GLN A 127 -21.85 -1.45 -13.48
N PHE A 128 -21.77 -0.92 -12.27
CA PHE A 128 -22.23 -1.61 -11.06
C PHE A 128 -22.92 -0.67 -10.06
N ASP A 129 -23.89 -1.17 -9.31
CA ASP A 129 -24.58 -0.42 -8.27
C ASP A 129 -23.77 -0.39 -6.97
N TYR A 130 -23.24 0.79 -6.62
CA TYR A 130 -22.49 1.01 -5.38
C TYR A 130 -23.27 0.62 -4.13
N ARG A 131 -24.60 0.85 -4.10
CA ARG A 131 -25.44 0.59 -2.93
C ARG A 131 -25.46 -0.89 -2.55
N SER A 132 -25.38 -1.77 -3.55
CA SER A 132 -25.31 -3.22 -3.34
C SER A 132 -24.03 -3.66 -2.63
N TYR A 133 -22.92 -2.97 -2.87
CA TYR A 133 -21.61 -3.27 -2.26
C TYR A 133 -21.33 -2.50 -0.97
N ARG A 134 -22.08 -1.44 -0.68
CA ARG A 134 -21.88 -0.52 0.43
C ARG A 134 -21.68 -1.19 1.81
N PRO A 135 -22.54 -2.10 2.28
CA PRO A 135 -22.38 -2.72 3.59
C PRO A 135 -21.06 -3.54 3.68
N TYR A 136 -20.66 -4.18 2.58
CA TYR A 136 -19.44 -4.97 2.52
C TYR A 136 -18.20 -4.08 2.46
N LEU A 137 -18.29 -2.91 1.84
CA LEU A 137 -17.23 -1.89 1.86
C LEU A 137 -17.04 -1.33 3.27
N PHE A 138 -18.11 -1.12 4.04
CA PHE A 138 -17.98 -0.68 5.43
C PHE A 138 -17.30 -1.74 6.29
N ILE A 139 -17.62 -3.02 6.10
CA ILE A 139 -16.92 -4.13 6.76
C ILE A 139 -15.46 -4.16 6.33
N ALA A 140 -15.17 -3.97 5.04
CA ALA A 140 -13.81 -3.92 4.52
C ALA A 140 -13.00 -2.79 5.16
N LEU A 141 -13.55 -1.58 5.23
CA LEU A 141 -12.94 -0.42 5.86
C LEU A 141 -12.65 -0.66 7.34
N ALA A 142 -13.65 -1.16 8.09
CA ALA A 142 -13.49 -1.49 9.50
C ALA A 142 -12.39 -2.55 9.70
N SER A 143 -12.38 -3.59 8.88
CA SER A 143 -11.40 -4.66 8.94
C SER A 143 -9.98 -4.18 8.61
N MET A 144 -9.80 -3.41 7.52
CA MET A 144 -8.52 -2.83 7.13
C MET A 144 -7.94 -1.92 8.21
N ILE A 145 -8.77 -1.04 8.78
CA ILE A 145 -8.35 -0.10 9.83
C ILE A 145 -8.00 -0.85 11.12
N PHE A 146 -8.80 -1.84 11.49
CA PHE A 146 -8.53 -2.66 12.67
C PHE A 146 -7.24 -3.48 12.52
N SER A 147 -7.07 -4.13 11.38
CA SER A 147 -5.86 -4.89 11.04
C SER A 147 -4.60 -4.02 11.09
N ASN A 148 -4.65 -2.81 10.53
CA ASN A 148 -3.58 -1.82 10.60
C ASN A 148 -3.29 -1.41 12.04
N PHE A 149 -4.31 -1.07 12.82
CA PHE A 149 -4.15 -0.67 14.21
C PHE A 149 -3.48 -1.77 15.04
N LEU A 150 -3.93 -3.03 14.92
CA LEU A 150 -3.32 -4.17 15.59
C LEU A 150 -1.87 -4.41 15.16
N THR A 151 -1.59 -4.28 13.89
CA THR A 151 -0.22 -4.45 13.37
C THR A 151 0.72 -3.43 14.01
N TYR A 152 0.34 -2.16 14.04
CA TYR A 152 1.16 -1.10 14.65
C TYR A 152 1.25 -1.24 16.17
N TYR A 153 0.20 -1.72 16.83
CA TYR A 153 0.27 -2.09 18.26
C TYR A 153 1.30 -3.20 18.50
N PHE A 154 1.26 -4.29 17.73
CA PHE A 154 2.23 -5.38 17.90
C PHE A 154 3.66 -4.94 17.60
N ILE A 155 3.87 -4.07 16.61
CA ILE A 155 5.17 -3.47 16.31
C ILE A 155 5.67 -2.68 17.53
N SER A 156 4.83 -1.79 18.06
CA SER A 156 5.15 -0.92 19.19
C SER A 156 5.44 -1.71 20.47
N ALA A 157 4.65 -2.76 20.71
CA ALA A 157 4.82 -3.68 21.83
C ALA A 157 5.94 -4.70 21.62
N LYS A 158 6.67 -4.66 20.48
CA LYS A 158 7.71 -5.61 20.11
C LYS A 158 7.25 -7.08 20.07
N LYS A 159 5.96 -7.32 19.85
CA LYS A 159 5.32 -8.65 19.77
C LYS A 159 5.47 -9.24 18.37
N ILE A 160 6.69 -9.43 17.90
CA ILE A 160 7.02 -9.82 16.51
C ILE A 160 6.38 -11.14 16.11
N LYS A 161 6.38 -12.15 17.00
CA LYS A 161 5.75 -13.44 16.73
C LYS A 161 4.25 -13.31 16.44
N ASN A 162 3.57 -12.38 17.13
CA ASN A 162 2.14 -12.14 16.93
C ASN A 162 1.87 -11.52 15.55
N ILE A 163 2.74 -10.61 15.07
CA ILE A 163 2.62 -10.03 13.72
C ILE A 163 2.79 -11.11 12.66
N GLN A 164 3.82 -11.94 12.81
CA GLN A 164 4.09 -13.03 11.88
C GLN A 164 2.94 -14.03 11.84
N ALA A 165 2.49 -14.48 13.02
CA ALA A 165 1.35 -15.39 13.13
C ALA A 165 0.08 -14.77 12.52
N PHE A 166 -0.22 -13.51 12.86
CA PHE A 166 -1.38 -12.80 12.32
C PHE A 166 -1.34 -12.72 10.79
N ASN A 167 -0.22 -12.27 10.20
CA ASN A 167 -0.10 -12.12 8.75
C ASN A 167 -0.18 -13.47 8.02
N LEU A 168 0.48 -14.51 8.55
CA LEU A 168 0.43 -15.85 7.96
C LEU A 168 -0.96 -16.46 8.07
N ILE A 169 -1.57 -16.46 9.26
CA ILE A 169 -2.91 -17.03 9.47
C ILE A 169 -3.93 -16.28 8.64
N ARG A 170 -3.87 -14.94 8.61
CA ARG A 170 -4.74 -14.11 7.78
C ARG A 170 -4.63 -14.50 6.31
N MET A 171 -3.41 -14.61 5.78
CA MET A 171 -3.17 -14.97 4.39
C MET A 171 -3.79 -16.35 4.07
N PHE A 172 -3.52 -17.37 4.88
CA PHE A 172 -4.05 -18.71 4.62
C PHE A 172 -5.57 -18.79 4.82
N VAL A 173 -6.07 -18.32 5.96
CA VAL A 173 -7.49 -18.50 6.33
C VAL A 173 -8.40 -17.67 5.41
N CYS A 174 -8.05 -16.40 5.13
CA CYS A 174 -8.87 -15.58 4.25
C CYS A 174 -8.89 -16.13 2.82
N ASN A 175 -7.73 -16.53 2.27
CA ASN A 175 -7.69 -17.05 0.91
C ASN A 175 -8.40 -18.41 0.79
N ILE A 176 -8.18 -19.33 1.73
CA ILE A 176 -8.86 -20.63 1.72
C ILE A 176 -10.38 -20.43 1.83
N ALA A 177 -10.85 -19.59 2.76
CA ALA A 177 -12.27 -19.31 2.92
C ALA A 177 -12.90 -18.76 1.63
N VAL A 178 -12.25 -17.76 1.03
CA VAL A 178 -12.73 -17.13 -0.21
C VAL A 178 -12.72 -18.12 -1.38
N ILE A 179 -11.63 -18.86 -1.61
CA ILE A 179 -11.53 -19.83 -2.70
C ILE A 179 -12.61 -20.91 -2.54
N THR A 180 -12.79 -21.42 -1.32
CA THR A 180 -13.82 -22.46 -1.05
C THR A 180 -15.22 -21.94 -1.37
N VAL A 181 -15.56 -20.74 -0.92
CA VAL A 181 -16.89 -20.15 -1.18
C VAL A 181 -17.09 -19.84 -2.66
N LEU A 182 -16.09 -19.24 -3.32
CA LEU A 182 -16.19 -18.95 -4.76
C LEU A 182 -16.31 -20.22 -5.62
N TYR A 183 -15.67 -21.33 -5.20
CA TYR A 183 -15.77 -22.60 -5.89
C TYR A 183 -17.14 -23.26 -5.73
N LEU A 184 -17.73 -23.15 -4.53
CA LEU A 184 -19.03 -23.74 -4.22
C LEU A 184 -20.22 -22.95 -4.77
N SER A 185 -20.05 -21.61 -4.92
CA SER A 185 -21.14 -20.71 -5.34
C SER A 185 -21.18 -20.58 -6.85
N LYS A 186 -22.22 -21.12 -7.50
CA LYS A 186 -22.34 -21.12 -8.96
C LYS A 186 -22.98 -19.85 -9.53
N ASP A 187 -23.99 -19.28 -8.85
CA ASP A 187 -24.88 -18.25 -9.39
C ASP A 187 -24.95 -16.96 -8.56
N THR A 188 -23.97 -16.74 -7.66
CA THR A 188 -23.96 -15.56 -6.78
C THR A 188 -22.92 -14.55 -7.28
N ASP A 189 -23.17 -13.27 -7.03
CA ASP A 189 -22.20 -12.19 -7.29
C ASP A 189 -20.85 -12.49 -6.60
N LYS A 190 -19.88 -12.83 -7.43
CA LYS A 190 -18.54 -13.26 -6.96
C LYS A 190 -17.73 -12.11 -6.36
N VAL A 191 -18.01 -10.87 -6.76
CA VAL A 191 -17.39 -9.66 -6.18
C VAL A 191 -17.84 -9.50 -4.74
N LEU A 192 -19.16 -9.58 -4.53
CA LEU A 192 -19.78 -9.48 -3.21
C LEU A 192 -19.29 -10.59 -2.28
N LEU A 193 -19.26 -11.84 -2.77
CA LEU A 193 -18.75 -12.97 -2.01
C LEU A 193 -17.28 -12.77 -1.62
N ARG A 194 -16.44 -12.36 -2.57
CA ARG A 194 -15.02 -12.15 -2.31
C ARG A 194 -14.80 -11.03 -1.30
N LEU A 195 -15.50 -9.89 -1.42
CA LEU A 195 -15.41 -8.80 -0.46
C LEU A 195 -15.88 -9.24 0.93
N SER A 196 -17.11 -9.80 1.02
CA SER A 196 -17.70 -10.18 2.31
C SER A 196 -16.85 -11.21 3.04
N ILE A 197 -16.52 -12.34 2.39
CA ILE A 197 -15.79 -13.44 3.04
C ILE A 197 -14.38 -12.99 3.43
N THR A 198 -13.66 -12.27 2.55
CA THR A 198 -12.31 -11.77 2.88
C THR A 198 -12.35 -10.94 4.15
N TYR A 199 -13.20 -9.92 4.20
CA TYR A 199 -13.14 -8.93 5.27
C TYR A 199 -13.89 -9.32 6.53
N VAL A 200 -14.95 -10.13 6.44
CA VAL A 200 -15.55 -10.75 7.63
C VAL A 200 -14.55 -11.70 8.30
N THR A 201 -13.89 -12.54 7.51
CA THR A 201 -12.86 -13.46 8.04
C THR A 201 -11.68 -12.67 8.65
N GLU A 202 -11.20 -11.63 7.98
CA GLU A 202 -10.13 -10.78 8.51
C GLU A 202 -10.57 -10.08 9.79
N PHE A 203 -11.78 -9.55 9.86
CA PHE A 203 -12.33 -8.91 11.07
C PHE A 203 -12.41 -9.89 12.24
N LEU A 204 -12.89 -11.12 12.01
CA LEU A 204 -12.94 -12.16 13.04
C LEU A 204 -11.54 -12.53 13.54
N LEU A 205 -10.57 -12.64 12.64
CA LEU A 205 -9.18 -12.87 13.02
C LEU A 205 -8.62 -11.69 13.84
N CYS A 206 -8.92 -10.46 13.46
CA CYS A 206 -8.55 -9.28 14.26
C CYS A 206 -9.13 -9.39 15.67
N CYS A 207 -10.38 -9.78 15.84
CA CYS A 207 -11.00 -9.98 17.17
C CYS A 207 -10.29 -11.08 17.99
N VAL A 208 -9.87 -12.18 17.33
CA VAL A 208 -9.12 -13.25 18.00
C VAL A 208 -7.76 -12.75 18.49
N PHE A 209 -7.01 -12.07 17.64
CA PHE A 209 -5.69 -11.55 17.99
C PHE A 209 -5.76 -10.34 18.95
N ALA A 210 -6.87 -9.59 18.94
CA ALA A 210 -7.08 -8.48 19.85
C ALA A 210 -7.32 -8.94 21.32
N ARG A 211 -7.56 -10.21 21.60
CA ARG A 211 -7.81 -10.69 22.98
C ARG A 211 -6.72 -10.30 23.97
N SER A 212 -5.44 -10.38 23.55
CA SER A 212 -4.32 -9.95 24.40
C SER A 212 -4.28 -8.44 24.59
N PHE A 213 -4.65 -7.69 23.56
CA PHE A 213 -4.77 -6.25 23.56
C PHE A 213 -5.91 -5.78 24.47
N ILE A 214 -7.11 -6.37 24.33
CA ILE A 214 -8.30 -6.00 25.13
C ILE A 214 -8.05 -6.16 26.64
N LYS A 215 -7.29 -7.17 27.05
CA LYS A 215 -6.92 -7.38 28.47
C LYS A 215 -6.00 -6.28 29.01
N GLU A 216 -5.24 -5.62 28.16
CA GLU A 216 -4.29 -4.58 28.55
C GLU A 216 -4.89 -3.17 28.54
N ILE A 217 -6.00 -2.94 27.81
CA ILE A 217 -6.53 -1.59 27.55
C ILE A 217 -7.62 -1.11 28.51
N TRP A 218 -8.06 -1.92 29.46
CA TRP A 218 -9.16 -1.55 30.34
C TRP A 218 -8.76 -0.45 31.35
N CYS A 219 -8.98 0.82 30.96
CA CYS A 219 -8.59 1.98 31.74
C CYS A 219 -9.44 3.22 31.39
N LYS A 220 -9.12 4.37 32.04
CA LYS A 220 -9.81 5.64 31.82
C LYS A 220 -9.49 6.27 30.45
N TYR A 221 -10.54 6.82 29.80
CA TYR A 221 -10.39 7.69 28.63
C TYR A 221 -9.68 9.00 29.01
N ARG A 222 -8.67 9.40 28.22
CA ARG A 222 -7.91 10.64 28.42
C ARG A 222 -7.81 11.42 27.10
N LYS A 223 -8.57 12.53 27.01
CA LYS A 223 -8.66 13.38 25.83
C LYS A 223 -7.29 13.84 25.31
N ASP A 224 -6.32 14.03 26.22
CA ASP A 224 -4.96 14.49 25.89
C ASP A 224 -4.27 13.53 24.90
N TYR A 225 -4.42 12.23 25.10
CA TYR A 225 -3.83 11.22 24.19
C TYR A 225 -4.48 11.25 22.81
N MET A 226 -5.81 11.44 22.74
CA MET A 226 -6.51 11.59 21.47
C MET A 226 -6.01 12.82 20.70
N LEU A 227 -5.96 14.00 21.34
CA LEU A 227 -5.50 15.22 20.70
C LEU A 227 -4.04 15.14 20.25
N ARG A 228 -3.18 14.54 21.07
CA ARG A 228 -1.77 14.30 20.69
C ARG A 228 -1.65 13.35 19.51
N ALA A 229 -2.44 12.27 19.48
CA ALA A 229 -2.45 11.33 18.37
C ALA A 229 -2.91 12.00 17.06
N LEU A 230 -3.95 12.82 17.10
CA LEU A 230 -4.41 13.60 15.95
C LEU A 230 -3.35 14.60 15.48
N LYS A 231 -2.71 15.32 16.42
CA LYS A 231 -1.64 16.29 16.08
C LYS A 231 -0.45 15.64 15.37
N ILE A 232 -0.11 14.40 15.74
CA ILE A 232 1.00 13.65 15.11
C ILE A 232 0.53 12.95 13.84
N GLY A 233 -0.64 12.31 13.90
CA GLY A 233 -1.13 11.40 12.89
C GLY A 233 -1.70 12.09 11.66
N LEU A 234 -2.54 13.12 11.82
CA LEU A 234 -3.21 13.78 10.69
C LEU A 234 -2.25 14.34 9.62
N PRO A 235 -1.16 15.06 9.98
CA PRO A 235 -0.22 15.52 8.95
C PRO A 235 0.44 14.37 8.17
N LEU A 236 0.79 13.28 8.85
CA LEU A 236 1.41 12.10 8.21
C LEU A 236 0.41 11.36 7.33
N SER A 237 -0.85 11.25 7.77
CA SER A 237 -1.91 10.64 6.97
C SER A 237 -2.24 11.46 5.74
N PHE A 238 -2.15 12.79 5.80
CA PHE A 238 -2.38 13.64 4.64
C PHE A 238 -1.38 13.36 3.51
N VAL A 239 -0.10 13.17 3.83
CA VAL A 239 0.91 12.77 2.83
C VAL A 239 0.60 11.40 2.24
N GLY A 240 0.22 10.44 3.09
CA GLY A 240 -0.20 9.10 2.65
C GLY A 240 -1.43 9.15 1.74
N LEU A 241 -2.39 10.01 2.07
CA LEU A 241 -3.61 10.21 1.30
C LEU A 241 -3.31 10.77 -0.10
N VAL A 242 -2.50 11.82 -0.21
CA VAL A 242 -2.11 12.38 -1.51
C VAL A 242 -1.54 11.29 -2.42
N ASN A 243 -0.62 10.49 -1.90
CA ASN A 243 -0.04 9.37 -2.65
C ASN A 243 -1.07 8.31 -3.03
N SER A 244 -2.03 8.02 -2.17
CA SER A 244 -3.06 7.01 -2.42
C SER A 244 -4.12 7.47 -3.41
N VAL A 245 -4.49 8.75 -3.39
CA VAL A 245 -5.38 9.35 -4.40
C VAL A 245 -4.74 9.26 -5.78
N VAL A 246 -3.44 9.50 -5.89
CA VAL A 246 -2.70 9.33 -7.16
C VAL A 246 -2.73 7.89 -7.63
N ASN A 247 -2.44 6.95 -6.73
CA ASN A 247 -2.43 5.51 -7.03
C ASN A 247 -3.82 4.92 -7.26
N PHE A 248 -4.89 5.61 -6.89
CA PHE A 248 -6.27 5.24 -7.18
C PHE A 248 -6.77 5.91 -8.47
N GLY A 249 -6.28 7.12 -8.77
CA GLY A 249 -6.72 7.90 -9.92
C GLY A 249 -6.61 7.17 -11.25
N ASP A 250 -5.53 6.42 -11.47
CA ASP A 250 -5.35 5.59 -12.66
C ASP A 250 -6.50 4.58 -12.83
N LYS A 251 -6.89 3.92 -11.75
CA LYS A 251 -7.95 2.91 -11.74
C LYS A 251 -9.32 3.53 -11.91
N GLN A 252 -9.52 4.72 -11.36
CA GLN A 252 -10.73 5.52 -11.53
C GLN A 252 -10.94 5.85 -13.02
N PHE A 253 -9.93 6.39 -13.68
CA PHE A 253 -10.04 6.74 -15.10
C PHE A 253 -10.21 5.51 -16.00
N ILE A 254 -9.57 4.37 -15.67
CA ILE A 254 -9.79 3.14 -16.42
C ILE A 254 -11.23 2.63 -16.25
N MET A 255 -11.75 2.66 -15.02
CA MET A 255 -13.13 2.25 -14.79
C MET A 255 -14.13 3.13 -15.55
N LEU A 256 -13.90 4.45 -15.58
CA LEU A 256 -14.76 5.42 -16.26
C LEU A 256 -14.71 5.31 -17.79
N TYR A 257 -13.52 5.25 -18.37
CA TYR A 257 -13.36 5.35 -19.83
C TYR A 257 -13.22 4.02 -20.55
N CYS A 258 -12.78 2.97 -19.85
CA CYS A 258 -12.49 1.67 -20.46
C CYS A 258 -13.40 0.55 -19.94
N GLY A 259 -14.12 0.79 -18.83
CA GLY A 259 -15.02 -0.16 -18.21
C GLY A 259 -14.33 -1.23 -17.34
N SER A 260 -15.17 -2.06 -16.74
CA SER A 260 -14.77 -3.04 -15.72
C SER A 260 -13.95 -4.21 -16.26
N GLU A 261 -14.13 -4.63 -17.52
CA GLU A 261 -13.30 -5.67 -18.13
C GLU A 261 -11.86 -5.20 -18.35
N ALA A 262 -11.69 -3.99 -18.88
CA ALA A 262 -10.36 -3.38 -19.03
C ALA A 262 -9.70 -3.17 -17.65
N MET A 263 -10.49 -2.77 -16.64
CA MET A 263 -10.03 -2.68 -15.26
C MET A 263 -9.54 -4.02 -14.74
N GLY A 264 -10.18 -5.14 -15.10
CA GLY A 264 -9.74 -6.49 -14.72
C GLY A 264 -8.33 -6.81 -15.23
N ALA A 265 -8.08 -6.59 -16.53
CA ALA A 265 -6.76 -6.79 -17.11
C ALA A 265 -5.72 -5.81 -16.53
N TYR A 266 -6.09 -4.54 -16.35
CA TYR A 266 -5.23 -3.54 -15.76
C TYR A 266 -4.88 -3.84 -14.29
N ASN A 267 -5.83 -4.31 -13.50
CA ASN A 267 -5.61 -4.70 -12.11
C ASN A 267 -4.61 -5.85 -12.03
N LEU A 268 -4.73 -6.87 -12.89
CA LEU A 268 -3.76 -7.96 -12.99
C LEU A 268 -2.37 -7.43 -13.36
N ALA A 269 -2.27 -6.59 -14.39
CA ALA A 269 -1.01 -5.98 -14.79
C ALA A 269 -0.40 -5.13 -13.67
N SER A 270 -1.21 -4.34 -12.95
CA SER A 270 -0.77 -3.52 -11.82
C SER A 270 -0.22 -4.37 -10.68
N LEU A 271 -0.88 -5.49 -10.35
CA LEU A 271 -0.40 -6.42 -9.32
C LEU A 271 0.97 -6.99 -9.71
N LEU A 272 1.14 -7.49 -10.94
CA LEU A 272 2.42 -8.01 -11.42
C LEU A 272 3.50 -6.91 -11.44
N ALA A 273 3.13 -5.69 -11.81
CA ALA A 273 4.06 -4.56 -11.86
C ALA A 273 4.60 -4.15 -10.49
N THR A 274 3.95 -4.49 -9.38
CA THR A 274 4.46 -4.18 -8.03
C THR A 274 5.69 -5.01 -7.63
N ILE A 275 5.99 -6.12 -8.31
CA ILE A 275 7.07 -7.04 -7.93
C ILE A 275 8.45 -6.34 -7.88
N PRO A 276 8.89 -5.55 -8.86
CA PRO A 276 10.16 -4.83 -8.80
C PRO A 276 10.26 -3.91 -7.58
N LEU A 277 9.18 -3.20 -7.24
CA LEU A 277 9.14 -2.32 -6.08
C LEU A 277 9.29 -3.10 -4.77
N ILE A 278 8.65 -4.27 -4.64
CA ILE A 278 8.76 -5.15 -3.47
C ILE A 278 10.21 -5.64 -3.31
N VAL A 279 10.84 -6.05 -4.41
CA VAL A 279 12.26 -6.47 -4.41
C VAL A 279 13.17 -5.31 -3.99
N PHE A 280 12.89 -4.11 -4.51
CA PHE A 280 13.63 -2.92 -4.10
C PHE A 280 13.44 -2.58 -2.61
N GLN A 281 12.21 -2.65 -2.07
CA GLN A 281 11.95 -2.40 -0.65
C GLN A 281 12.80 -3.31 0.24
N SER A 282 13.01 -4.55 -0.18
CA SER A 282 13.89 -5.51 0.50
C SER A 282 15.33 -5.04 0.56
N PHE A 283 15.84 -4.56 -0.55
CA PHE A 283 17.19 -3.99 -0.63
C PHE A 283 17.29 -2.72 0.23
N ASN A 284 16.31 -1.81 0.10
CA ASN A 284 16.32 -0.52 0.80
C ASN A 284 16.28 -0.69 2.33
N PHE A 285 15.61 -1.73 2.81
CA PHE A 285 15.59 -2.06 4.24
C PHE A 285 16.99 -2.30 4.83
N VAL A 286 17.89 -2.93 4.06
CA VAL A 286 19.28 -3.18 4.46
C VAL A 286 20.16 -1.97 4.15
N TRP A 287 19.88 -1.26 3.06
CA TRP A 287 20.67 -0.13 2.59
C TRP A 287 20.49 1.12 3.44
N LEU A 288 19.26 1.45 3.83
CA LEU A 288 18.93 2.70 4.53
C LEU A 288 19.73 2.96 5.81
N PRO A 289 19.91 2.00 6.75
CA PRO A 289 20.75 2.22 7.93
C PRO A 289 22.22 2.52 7.58
N ASN A 290 22.76 1.84 6.57
CA ASN A 290 24.13 2.07 6.10
C ASN A 290 24.27 3.44 5.43
N PHE A 291 23.24 3.87 4.70
CA PHE A 291 23.18 5.19 4.07
C PHE A 291 23.15 6.30 5.11
N LEU A 292 22.29 6.20 6.12
CA LEU A 292 22.14 7.19 7.18
C LEU A 292 23.36 7.24 8.12
N GLY A 293 24.08 6.14 8.27
CA GLY A 293 25.27 6.04 9.11
C GLY A 293 26.58 6.53 8.46
N GLU A 294 26.61 6.78 7.14
CA GLU A 294 27.82 7.22 6.44
C GLU A 294 28.06 8.72 6.66
N LYS A 295 29.19 9.06 7.27
CA LYS A 295 29.56 10.45 7.59
C LYS A 295 30.30 11.16 6.45
N ASN A 296 31.00 10.40 5.60
CA ASN A 296 31.74 10.97 4.48
C ASN A 296 30.85 11.15 3.27
N LEU A 297 30.49 12.39 2.96
CA LEU A 297 29.54 12.74 1.89
C LEU A 297 30.04 12.36 0.49
N GLN A 298 31.34 12.46 0.22
CA GLN A 298 31.92 12.08 -1.08
C GLN A 298 31.81 10.56 -1.29
N THR A 299 32.16 9.79 -0.26
CA THR A 299 32.01 8.33 -0.26
C THR A 299 30.56 7.92 -0.38
N LEU A 300 29.65 8.60 0.35
CA LEU A 300 28.22 8.39 0.29
C LEU A 300 27.69 8.58 -1.14
N LYS A 301 28.00 9.72 -1.77
CA LYS A 301 27.58 10.01 -3.15
C LYS A 301 28.10 8.95 -4.12
N LYS A 302 29.40 8.64 -4.11
CA LYS A 302 30.00 7.65 -5.01
C LYS A 302 29.38 6.25 -4.86
N LYS A 303 29.13 5.81 -3.61
CA LYS A 303 28.47 4.52 -3.34
C LYS A 303 27.03 4.54 -3.84
N ASN A 304 26.31 5.65 -3.57
CA ASN A 304 24.91 5.80 -3.96
C ASN A 304 24.72 5.80 -5.47
N ASP A 305 25.53 6.55 -6.21
CA ASP A 305 25.45 6.61 -7.68
C ASP A 305 25.77 5.26 -8.33
N ARG A 306 26.75 4.52 -7.79
CA ARG A 306 27.03 3.15 -8.24
C ARG A 306 25.88 2.21 -7.97
N ASN A 307 25.34 2.24 -6.76
CA ASN A 307 24.22 1.37 -6.39
C ASN A 307 22.95 1.70 -7.16
N ALA A 308 22.68 2.99 -7.43
CA ALA A 308 21.53 3.41 -8.26
C ALA A 308 21.56 2.77 -9.65
N LYS A 309 22.75 2.75 -10.30
CA LYS A 309 22.91 2.09 -11.60
C LYS A 309 22.68 0.58 -11.53
N ILE A 310 23.21 -0.08 -10.50
CA ILE A 310 23.02 -1.51 -10.29
C ILE A 310 21.54 -1.83 -10.06
N ILE A 311 20.89 -1.07 -9.18
CA ILE A 311 19.46 -1.23 -8.86
C ILE A 311 18.63 -1.05 -10.13
N LEU A 312 18.84 0.02 -10.88
CA LEU A 312 18.14 0.27 -12.14
C LEU A 312 18.31 -0.92 -13.10
N SER A 313 19.54 -1.40 -13.32
CA SER A 313 19.81 -2.52 -14.22
C SER A 313 19.14 -3.80 -13.76
N VAL A 314 19.22 -4.13 -12.47
CA VAL A 314 18.61 -5.35 -11.91
C VAL A 314 17.08 -5.30 -12.00
N LEU A 315 16.48 -4.15 -11.67
CA LEU A 315 15.03 -4.00 -11.72
C LEU A 315 14.49 -3.99 -13.16
N LEU A 316 15.22 -3.43 -14.13
CA LEU A 316 14.87 -3.50 -15.54
C LEU A 316 14.94 -4.94 -16.07
N LEU A 317 16.01 -5.68 -15.75
CA LEU A 317 16.11 -7.10 -16.10
C LEU A 317 14.96 -7.91 -15.48
N LEU A 318 14.68 -7.70 -14.20
CA LEU A 318 13.55 -8.34 -13.52
C LEU A 318 12.21 -8.01 -14.21
N SER A 319 12.02 -6.76 -14.63
CA SER A 319 10.82 -6.32 -15.36
C SER A 319 10.66 -7.05 -16.69
N ILE A 320 11.75 -7.26 -17.44
CA ILE A 320 11.74 -8.04 -18.67
C ILE A 320 11.34 -9.51 -18.38
N PHE A 321 11.88 -10.11 -17.31
CA PHE A 321 11.51 -11.47 -16.90
C PHE A 321 10.04 -11.59 -16.50
N ILE A 322 9.49 -10.60 -15.79
CA ILE A 322 8.07 -10.59 -15.41
C ILE A 322 7.19 -10.45 -16.65
N TRP A 323 7.52 -9.55 -17.56
CA TRP A 323 6.78 -9.38 -18.82
C TRP A 323 6.78 -10.65 -19.65
N PHE A 324 7.96 -11.23 -19.89
CA PHE A 324 8.09 -12.49 -20.63
C PHE A 324 7.39 -13.65 -19.91
N GLY A 325 7.53 -13.74 -18.59
CA GLY A 325 6.84 -14.72 -17.76
C GLY A 325 5.32 -14.62 -17.87
N SER A 326 4.78 -13.39 -17.84
CA SER A 326 3.34 -13.17 -18.02
C SER A 326 2.83 -13.63 -19.39
N TYR A 327 3.63 -13.42 -20.44
CA TYR A 327 3.34 -13.93 -21.77
C TYR A 327 3.28 -15.46 -21.80
N LEU A 328 4.25 -16.16 -21.18
CA LEU A 328 4.24 -17.63 -21.07
C LEU A 328 3.04 -18.13 -20.26
N LEU A 329 2.68 -17.47 -19.16
CA LEU A 329 1.52 -17.84 -18.34
C LEU A 329 0.21 -17.74 -19.11
N LEU A 330 0.08 -16.78 -20.03
CA LEU A 330 -1.05 -16.69 -20.96
C LEU A 330 -1.03 -17.82 -22.00
N GLN A 331 0.14 -18.14 -22.58
CA GLN A 331 0.28 -19.21 -23.57
C GLN A 331 -0.07 -20.59 -22.97
N TRP A 332 0.34 -20.85 -21.75
CA TRP A 332 0.03 -22.07 -21.02
C TRP A 332 -1.36 -22.11 -20.41
N ASN A 333 -2.18 -21.06 -20.65
CA ASN A 333 -3.51 -20.91 -20.09
C ASN A 333 -3.56 -20.96 -18.53
N ILE A 334 -2.44 -20.67 -17.86
CA ILE A 334 -2.38 -20.44 -16.41
C ILE A 334 -3.09 -19.13 -16.10
N PHE A 335 -2.86 -18.10 -16.91
CA PHE A 335 -3.75 -16.93 -16.98
C PHE A 335 -4.75 -17.16 -18.13
N PRO A 336 -6.06 -16.94 -17.89
CA PRO A 336 -7.07 -17.06 -18.95
C PRO A 336 -6.74 -16.16 -20.15
N ARG A 337 -6.94 -16.66 -21.37
CA ARG A 337 -6.57 -15.97 -22.62
C ARG A 337 -7.25 -14.61 -22.80
N ASN A 338 -8.44 -14.41 -22.20
CA ASN A 338 -9.14 -13.13 -22.22
C ASN A 338 -8.43 -12.00 -21.49
N TYR A 339 -7.35 -12.29 -20.73
CA TYR A 339 -6.45 -11.31 -20.13
C TYR A 339 -5.27 -10.92 -21.05
N GLY A 340 -5.27 -11.30 -22.33
CA GLY A 340 -4.17 -11.03 -23.26
C GLY A 340 -3.71 -9.56 -23.35
N GLU A 341 -4.61 -8.63 -23.10
CA GLU A 341 -4.33 -7.17 -23.06
C GLU A 341 -3.27 -6.77 -22.04
N ILE A 342 -3.01 -7.59 -21.00
CA ILE A 342 -1.97 -7.28 -19.98
C ILE A 342 -0.60 -7.10 -20.62
N THR A 343 -0.30 -7.79 -21.70
CA THR A 343 0.99 -7.68 -22.41
C THR A 343 1.26 -6.27 -22.94
N SER A 344 0.22 -5.49 -23.19
CA SER A 344 0.29 -4.10 -23.66
C SER A 344 0.44 -3.10 -22.52
N TYR A 345 -0.20 -3.35 -21.35
CA TYR A 345 -0.17 -2.43 -20.20
C TYR A 345 1.07 -2.64 -19.32
N LEU A 346 1.45 -3.91 -19.15
CA LEU A 346 2.46 -4.34 -18.18
C LEU A 346 3.84 -3.71 -18.40
N PRO A 347 4.38 -3.53 -19.60
CA PRO A 347 5.70 -2.91 -19.78
C PRO A 347 5.79 -1.50 -19.20
N MET A 348 4.78 -0.66 -19.44
CA MET A 348 4.76 0.71 -18.92
C MET A 348 4.54 0.75 -17.42
N LEU A 349 3.70 -0.13 -16.87
CA LEU A 349 3.50 -0.25 -15.43
C LEU A 349 4.77 -0.76 -14.72
N LEU A 350 5.47 -1.74 -15.30
CA LEU A 350 6.76 -2.22 -14.77
C LEU A 350 7.80 -1.09 -14.77
N LEU A 351 7.91 -0.36 -15.88
CA LEU A 351 8.80 0.80 -15.98
C LEU A 351 8.46 1.84 -14.91
N SER A 352 7.18 2.15 -14.74
CA SER A 352 6.69 3.04 -13.68
C SER A 352 7.16 2.60 -12.29
N GLN A 353 7.05 1.31 -11.96
CA GLN A 353 7.44 0.79 -10.63
C GLN A 353 8.97 0.75 -10.43
N VAL A 354 9.75 0.58 -11.50
CA VAL A 354 11.21 0.72 -11.45
C VAL A 354 11.58 2.16 -11.06
N PHE A 355 10.94 3.16 -11.69
CA PHE A 355 11.18 4.55 -11.35
C PHE A 355 10.61 4.93 -9.97
N ALA A 356 9.47 4.37 -9.56
CA ALA A 356 8.96 4.52 -8.19
C ALA A 356 9.96 3.98 -7.14
N ALA A 357 10.65 2.89 -7.44
CA ALA A 357 11.74 2.37 -6.60
C ALA A 357 12.91 3.36 -6.50
N LEU A 358 13.29 4.01 -7.61
CA LEU A 358 14.32 5.04 -7.61
C LEU A 358 13.91 6.31 -6.86
N ILE A 359 12.62 6.70 -6.92
CA ILE A 359 12.09 7.79 -6.08
C ILE A 359 12.35 7.49 -4.60
N LEU A 360 11.98 6.29 -4.14
CA LEU A 360 12.22 5.87 -2.74
C LEU A 360 13.73 5.81 -2.41
N TYR A 361 14.55 5.42 -3.38
CA TYR A 361 16.00 5.38 -3.21
C TYR A 361 16.61 6.76 -2.98
N TYR A 362 16.25 7.74 -3.82
CA TYR A 362 16.74 9.12 -3.69
C TYR A 362 16.03 9.89 -2.57
N PHE A 363 14.86 9.46 -2.12
CA PHE A 363 14.19 9.99 -0.93
C PHE A 363 15.08 9.91 0.33
N ASN A 364 15.95 8.91 0.40
CA ASN A 364 16.89 8.74 1.52
C ASN A 364 17.79 9.96 1.73
N TYR A 365 18.15 10.71 0.67
CA TYR A 365 18.91 11.95 0.80
C TYR A 365 18.12 13.04 1.54
N PHE A 366 16.83 13.18 1.23
CA PHE A 366 15.99 14.19 1.89
C PHE A 366 15.77 13.86 3.36
N THR A 367 15.73 12.58 3.71
CA THR A 367 15.71 12.12 5.10
C THR A 367 17.05 12.43 5.78
N TYR A 368 18.18 12.15 5.12
CA TYR A 368 19.52 12.42 5.64
C TYR A 368 19.76 13.92 5.91
N PHE A 369 19.30 14.79 5.02
CA PHE A 369 19.44 16.24 5.14
C PHE A 369 18.27 16.94 5.84
N GLU A 370 17.27 16.20 6.35
CA GLU A 370 16.06 16.72 7.02
C GLU A 370 15.26 17.69 6.14
N LYS A 371 15.24 17.46 4.81
CA LYS A 371 14.55 18.29 3.80
C LYS A 371 13.30 17.63 3.26
N THR A 372 12.50 17.02 4.12
CA THR A 372 11.31 16.22 3.75
C THR A 372 10.15 17.03 3.11
N HIS A 373 10.17 18.37 3.26
CA HIS A 373 9.21 19.23 2.58
C HIS A 373 9.36 19.24 1.05
N ILE A 374 10.58 18.98 0.53
CA ILE A 374 10.83 18.99 -0.92
C ILE A 374 10.14 17.80 -1.61
N PRO A 375 10.34 16.54 -1.15
CA PRO A 375 9.56 15.42 -1.61
C PRO A 375 8.04 15.64 -1.55
N MET A 376 7.56 16.27 -0.47
CA MET A 376 6.14 16.57 -0.33
C MET A 376 5.63 17.47 -1.46
N VAL A 377 6.32 18.57 -1.75
CA VAL A 377 5.93 19.49 -2.85
C VAL A 377 5.98 18.77 -4.19
N ILE A 378 7.06 18.01 -4.47
CA ILE A 378 7.19 17.26 -5.72
C ILE A 378 6.05 16.24 -5.86
N SER A 379 5.69 15.53 -4.78
CA SER A 379 4.58 14.56 -4.80
C SER A 379 3.24 15.23 -5.08
N VAL A 380 2.94 16.36 -4.46
CA VAL A 380 1.70 17.11 -4.70
C VAL A 380 1.63 17.61 -6.15
N CYS A 381 2.71 18.20 -6.67
CA CYS A 381 2.77 18.64 -8.08
C CYS A 381 2.65 17.43 -9.04
N GLY A 382 3.31 16.32 -8.72
CA GLY A 382 3.21 15.08 -9.47
C GLY A 382 1.81 14.48 -9.47
N ALA A 383 1.11 14.57 -8.33
CA ALA A 383 -0.29 14.14 -8.21
C ALA A 383 -1.21 14.93 -9.15
N PHE A 384 -1.08 16.25 -9.11
CA PHE A 384 -1.87 17.12 -9.96
C PHE A 384 -1.58 16.92 -11.46
N ALA A 385 -0.31 16.87 -11.83
CA ALA A 385 0.11 16.56 -13.19
C ALA A 385 -0.39 15.18 -13.64
N GLY A 386 -0.35 14.19 -12.72
CA GLY A 386 -0.85 12.85 -12.95
C GLY A 386 -2.32 12.83 -13.29
N TYR A 387 -3.12 13.47 -12.47
CA TYR A 387 -4.57 13.52 -12.68
C TYR A 387 -4.94 14.16 -14.03
N LEU A 388 -4.26 15.25 -14.40
CA LEU A 388 -4.44 15.89 -15.70
C LEU A 388 -4.04 14.97 -16.86
N LEU A 389 -2.89 14.30 -16.77
CA LEU A 389 -2.43 13.39 -17.82
C LEU A 389 -3.33 12.17 -17.95
N TYR A 390 -3.86 11.62 -16.83
CA TYR A 390 -4.80 10.51 -16.89
C TYR A 390 -6.09 10.91 -17.61
N SER A 391 -6.66 12.08 -17.28
CA SER A 391 -7.84 12.59 -17.95
C SER A 391 -7.66 12.72 -19.47
N LEU A 392 -6.56 13.32 -19.89
CA LEU A 392 -6.26 13.55 -21.32
C LEU A 392 -5.92 12.26 -22.07
N SER A 393 -5.25 11.31 -21.42
CA SER A 393 -4.80 10.07 -22.06
C SER A 393 -5.85 8.98 -22.05
N ALA A 394 -6.73 8.95 -21.04
CA ALA A 394 -7.78 7.95 -20.93
C ALA A 394 -8.75 8.00 -22.11
N GLU A 395 -9.21 9.20 -22.47
CA GLU A 395 -10.16 9.41 -23.55
C GLU A 395 -9.59 8.99 -24.91
N LYS A 396 -8.30 9.27 -25.16
CA LYS A 396 -7.67 9.05 -26.47
C LYS A 396 -7.05 7.66 -26.64
N PHE A 397 -6.44 7.13 -25.60
CA PHE A 397 -5.59 5.94 -25.65
C PHE A 397 -6.00 4.85 -24.63
N GLY A 398 -7.08 5.08 -23.89
CA GLY A 398 -7.58 4.13 -22.89
C GLY A 398 -6.53 3.71 -21.85
N ALA A 399 -6.54 2.45 -21.48
CA ALA A 399 -5.66 1.91 -20.45
C ALA A 399 -4.15 1.96 -20.81
N ILE A 400 -3.80 1.91 -22.11
CA ILE A 400 -2.41 2.07 -22.57
C ILE A 400 -1.95 3.51 -22.31
N GLY A 401 -2.81 4.50 -22.58
CA GLY A 401 -2.51 5.90 -22.33
C GLY A 401 -2.26 6.18 -20.84
N ILE A 402 -3.11 5.62 -19.97
CA ILE A 402 -2.96 5.77 -18.53
C ILE A 402 -1.67 5.12 -18.01
N SER A 403 -1.38 3.87 -18.42
CA SER A 403 -0.16 3.17 -18.02
C SER A 403 1.11 3.91 -18.47
N THR A 404 1.07 4.50 -19.66
CA THR A 404 2.17 5.34 -20.20
C THR A 404 2.31 6.63 -19.40
N SER A 405 1.19 7.29 -19.07
CA SER A 405 1.19 8.51 -18.27
C SER A 405 1.80 8.30 -16.88
N ILE A 406 1.49 7.19 -16.20
CA ILE A 406 2.10 6.84 -14.92
C ILE A 406 3.62 6.69 -15.05
N ALA A 407 4.08 6.00 -16.11
CA ALA A 407 5.51 5.84 -16.36
C ALA A 407 6.20 7.18 -16.57
N VAL A 408 5.63 8.06 -17.40
CA VAL A 408 6.16 9.40 -17.66
C VAL A 408 6.24 10.24 -16.39
N ILE A 409 5.20 10.22 -15.57
CA ILE A 409 5.17 10.96 -14.29
C ILE A 409 6.25 10.45 -13.34
N ASN A 410 6.35 9.13 -13.15
CA ASN A 410 7.36 8.56 -12.25
C ASN A 410 8.79 8.82 -12.74
N ILE A 411 9.02 8.83 -14.05
CA ILE A 411 10.29 9.24 -14.65
C ILE A 411 10.58 10.71 -14.33
N ALA A 412 9.62 11.61 -14.57
CA ALA A 412 9.77 13.04 -14.30
C ALA A 412 10.05 13.31 -12.80
N ILE A 413 9.28 12.70 -11.90
CA ILE A 413 9.50 12.81 -10.45
C ILE A 413 10.89 12.28 -10.09
N THR A 414 11.32 11.14 -10.63
CA THR A 414 12.66 10.59 -10.37
C THR A 414 13.76 11.55 -10.77
N LEU A 415 13.65 12.17 -11.95
CA LEU A 415 14.61 13.16 -12.42
C LEU A 415 14.69 14.37 -11.48
N LEU A 416 13.54 14.86 -11.01
CA LEU A 416 13.51 15.93 -10.01
C LEU A 416 14.19 15.50 -8.71
N TYR A 417 13.93 14.28 -8.21
CA TYR A 417 14.60 13.75 -7.02
C TYR A 417 16.12 13.65 -7.20
N ILE A 418 16.60 13.20 -8.37
CA ILE A 418 18.03 13.14 -8.68
C ILE A 418 18.64 14.55 -8.71
N ILE A 419 18.01 15.51 -9.37
CA ILE A 419 18.49 16.89 -9.47
C ILE A 419 18.61 17.53 -8.09
N PHE A 420 17.53 17.50 -7.31
CA PHE A 420 17.52 18.13 -5.99
C PHE A 420 18.46 17.42 -5.01
N SER A 421 18.51 16.08 -4.98
CA SER A 421 19.41 15.35 -4.10
C SER A 421 20.88 15.63 -4.42
N ASN A 422 21.24 15.65 -5.71
CA ASN A 422 22.59 16.00 -6.14
C ASN A 422 22.95 17.45 -5.79
N HIS A 423 22.03 18.38 -6.00
CA HIS A 423 22.24 19.79 -5.61
C HIS A 423 22.56 19.92 -4.12
N TYR A 424 21.80 19.24 -3.25
CA TYR A 424 22.03 19.31 -1.80
C TYR A 424 23.33 18.67 -1.36
N ILE A 425 23.66 17.49 -1.87
CA ILE A 425 24.90 16.82 -1.47
C ILE A 425 26.14 17.58 -1.98
N ASP A 426 26.11 18.09 -3.21
CA ASP A 426 27.24 18.85 -3.77
C ASP A 426 27.46 20.18 -3.06
N LYS A 427 26.37 20.88 -2.68
CA LYS A 427 26.47 22.09 -1.86
C LYS A 427 27.11 21.80 -0.50
N ARG A 428 26.80 20.68 0.13
CA ARG A 428 27.37 20.29 1.42
C ARG A 428 28.82 19.84 1.29
N ILE A 429 29.17 19.08 0.25
CA ILE A 429 30.57 18.70 -0.02
C ILE A 429 31.42 19.93 -0.21
N LYS A 430 30.98 20.95 -0.97
CA LYS A 430 31.68 22.21 -1.18
C LYS A 430 31.85 23.04 0.10
N ALA A 431 30.86 22.94 1.03
CA ALA A 431 30.93 23.64 2.31
C ALA A 431 31.85 22.98 3.35
N THR A 432 32.20 21.69 3.12
CA THR A 432 33.10 20.93 4.01
C THR A 432 34.52 20.73 3.45
N ALA A 433 34.74 21.10 2.20
CA ALA A 433 36.05 21.15 1.55
C ALA A 433 36.68 22.53 1.73
#